data_22ab2b4adf8cc8b7045c01c2aba9d18a
#
_entry.id   22ab2b4adf8cc8b7045c01c2aba9d18a
#
_cell.length_a   1.000
_cell.length_b   1.000
_cell.length_c   1.000
_cell.angle_alpha   90.00
_cell.angle_beta   90.00
_cell.angle_gamma   90.00
#
_symmetry.space_group_name_H-M   'P 1'
#
loop_
_entity.id
_entity.type
_entity.pdbx_description
1 polymer ?
#
loop_
_entity_poly.entity_id
_entity_poly.type
_entity_poly.pdbx_seq_one_letter_code
_entity_poly.pdbx_strand_id
1 'polypeptide(L)'
;PPSSKLAERLREGMFRVDRLKTGTPPRIDGRSLDYSAFVEQPGDQPIPSFSYLASGREHPEQVSCWITHTNERTHDIIRGGLDRSPMYSGVIEGIGPRYCPSIEDKIVRFADKSSHQIFIEPEGLNTFEIYPNGISTSLPFDVQLDLVHSIRGFENAHITRPGYAIEYDYFDPRGLKAS
;
A
#
# COMPACT_ATOMS: atom_id res chain seq x y z
N PRO A 1 -12.15 8.06 12.38
CA PRO A 1 -13.50 8.34 11.91
C PRO A 1 -13.43 9.22 10.67
N PRO A 2 -14.34 9.04 9.71
CA PRO A 2 -14.35 9.83 8.50
C PRO A 2 -14.73 11.30 8.79
N SER A 3 -14.18 12.22 7.98
CA SER A 3 -14.48 13.66 8.08
C SER A 3 -15.73 14.06 7.29
N SER A 4 -16.85 13.34 7.50
CA SER A 4 -18.09 13.48 6.73
C SER A 4 -18.63 14.91 6.70
N LYS A 5 -18.63 15.61 7.85
CA LYS A 5 -19.11 17.00 7.94
C LYS A 5 -18.28 17.98 7.11
N LEU A 6 -16.96 17.76 7.01
CA LEU A 6 -16.09 18.58 6.15
C LEU A 6 -16.39 18.31 4.69
N ALA A 7 -16.53 17.03 4.32
CA ALA A 7 -16.88 16.63 2.96
C ALA A 7 -18.23 17.23 2.51
N GLU A 8 -19.25 17.20 3.36
CA GLU A 8 -20.56 17.83 3.10
C GLU A 8 -20.41 19.33 2.83
N ARG A 9 -19.69 20.06 3.70
CA ARG A 9 -19.47 21.50 3.52
C ARG A 9 -18.70 21.84 2.24
N LEU A 10 -17.69 21.03 1.88
CA LEU A 10 -16.95 21.24 0.64
C LEU A 10 -17.79 20.98 -0.61
N ARG A 11 -18.73 20.02 -0.54
CA ARG A 11 -19.71 19.79 -1.62
C ARG A 11 -20.66 20.97 -1.79
N GLU A 12 -21.11 21.59 -0.70
CA GLU A 12 -21.95 22.80 -0.72
C GLU A 12 -21.22 23.98 -1.41
N GLY A 13 -19.89 24.02 -1.40
CA GLY A 13 -19.05 25.03 -2.03
C GLY A 13 -18.98 24.96 -3.55
N MET A 14 -19.80 24.13 -4.22
CA MET A 14 -19.86 23.94 -5.68
C MET A 14 -18.54 23.47 -6.33
N PHE A 15 -17.64 22.87 -5.57
CA PHE A 15 -16.47 22.20 -6.12
C PHE A 15 -16.88 20.94 -6.90
N ARG A 16 -16.16 20.64 -7.97
CA ARG A 16 -16.34 19.37 -8.68
C ARG A 16 -15.79 18.25 -7.80
N VAL A 17 -16.68 17.39 -7.35
CA VAL A 17 -16.35 16.26 -6.46
C VAL A 17 -16.47 14.97 -7.24
N ASP A 18 -15.51 14.08 -7.05
CA ASP A 18 -15.53 12.71 -7.54
C ASP A 18 -15.05 11.79 -6.41
N ARG A 19 -15.10 10.47 -6.65
CA ARG A 19 -14.68 9.45 -5.68
C ARG A 19 -13.50 8.69 -6.21
N LEU A 20 -12.48 8.53 -5.35
CA LEU A 20 -11.35 7.65 -5.60
C LEU A 20 -11.37 6.49 -4.60
N LYS A 21 -10.80 5.36 -5.00
CA LYS A 21 -10.64 4.17 -4.18
C LYS A 21 -9.22 3.63 -4.24
N THR A 22 -8.74 3.15 -3.12
CA THR A 22 -7.44 2.48 -2.99
C THR A 22 -7.51 1.39 -1.95
N GLY A 23 -6.41 0.68 -1.72
CA GLY A 23 -6.28 -0.29 -0.65
C GLY A 23 -5.11 0.05 0.27
N THR A 24 -5.06 -0.60 1.42
CA THR A 24 -3.86 -0.67 2.26
C THR A 24 -3.28 -2.07 2.21
N PRO A 25 -1.97 -2.27 2.36
CA PRO A 25 -1.44 -3.61 2.52
C PRO A 25 -1.79 -4.18 3.89
N PRO A 26 -1.81 -5.51 4.04
CA PRO A 26 -1.82 -6.12 5.36
C PRO A 26 -0.59 -5.69 6.14
N ARG A 27 -0.71 -5.51 7.46
CA ARG A 27 0.43 -5.28 8.35
C ARG A 27 0.97 -6.62 8.83
N ILE A 28 2.28 -6.73 8.92
CA ILE A 28 2.97 -7.99 9.23
C ILE A 28 3.84 -7.80 10.47
N ASP A 29 3.86 -8.81 11.35
CA ASP A 29 4.85 -8.88 12.41
C ASP A 29 6.22 -9.22 11.81
N GLY A 30 7.13 -8.26 11.80
CA GLY A 30 8.47 -8.42 11.21
C GLY A 30 9.29 -9.57 11.80
N ARG A 31 9.00 -10.00 13.03
CA ARG A 31 9.67 -11.14 13.67
C ARG A 31 9.29 -12.49 13.05
N SER A 32 8.23 -12.52 12.27
CA SER A 32 7.74 -13.71 11.56
C SER A 32 8.26 -13.84 10.14
N LEU A 33 9.09 -12.89 9.67
CA LEU A 33 9.65 -12.86 8.33
C LEU A 33 11.04 -13.51 8.27
N ASP A 34 11.34 -14.16 7.17
CA ASP A 34 12.70 -14.66 6.87
C ASP A 34 13.48 -13.61 6.06
N TYR A 35 14.20 -12.75 6.76
CA TYR A 35 15.01 -11.70 6.13
C TYR A 35 16.15 -12.21 5.26
N SER A 36 16.59 -13.47 5.43
CA SER A 36 17.63 -14.06 4.57
C SER A 36 17.16 -14.25 3.12
N ALA A 37 15.85 -14.24 2.91
CA ALA A 37 15.23 -14.37 1.59
C ALA A 37 15.13 -13.02 0.83
N PHE A 38 15.44 -11.90 1.47
CA PHE A 38 15.24 -10.56 0.96
C PHE A 38 16.53 -9.88 0.52
N VAL A 39 16.40 -8.87 -0.32
CA VAL A 39 17.52 -7.98 -0.67
C VAL A 39 17.44 -6.74 0.21
N GLU A 40 18.48 -6.49 1.01
CA GLU A 40 18.56 -5.30 1.84
C GLU A 40 18.71 -4.03 0.98
N GLN A 41 17.97 -3.00 1.35
CA GLN A 41 18.09 -1.66 0.78
C GLN A 41 18.33 -0.66 1.92
N PRO A 42 19.59 -0.32 2.20
CA PRO A 42 19.93 0.71 3.18
C PRO A 42 19.59 2.10 2.65
N GLY A 43 19.51 3.06 3.56
CA GLY A 43 19.43 4.48 3.21
C GLY A 43 20.70 5.01 2.55
N ASP A 44 20.60 6.19 1.95
CA ASP A 44 21.72 6.83 1.26
C ASP A 44 22.87 7.19 2.20
N GLN A 45 24.11 7.10 1.66
CA GLN A 45 25.32 7.54 2.35
C GLN A 45 26.11 8.51 1.45
N PRO A 46 26.40 9.74 1.93
CA PRO A 46 26.02 10.28 3.26
C PRO A 46 24.52 10.52 3.37
N ILE A 47 23.98 10.51 4.62
CA ILE A 47 22.55 10.72 4.88
C ILE A 47 22.14 12.11 4.37
N PRO A 48 21.19 12.21 3.42
CA PRO A 48 20.79 13.49 2.85
C PRO A 48 19.95 14.30 3.86
N SER A 49 20.10 15.62 3.85
CA SER A 49 19.24 16.52 4.60
C SER A 49 18.25 17.20 3.65
N PHE A 50 16.96 17.19 4.01
CA PHE A 50 15.93 17.91 3.27
C PHE A 50 15.93 19.42 3.55
N SER A 51 16.49 19.84 4.69
CA SER A 51 16.56 21.26 5.05
C SER A 51 17.92 21.84 4.67
N TYR A 52 17.93 22.98 3.97
CA TYR A 52 19.14 23.76 3.71
C TYR A 52 19.78 24.33 4.98
N LEU A 53 19.05 24.39 6.09
CA LEU A 53 19.52 24.90 7.38
C LEU A 53 19.99 23.75 8.31
N ALA A 54 19.83 22.50 7.92
CA ALA A 54 20.22 21.37 8.75
C ALA A 54 21.75 21.21 8.77
N SER A 55 22.29 20.94 9.95
CA SER A 55 23.72 20.72 10.16
C SER A 55 24.21 19.32 9.71
N GLY A 56 23.31 18.45 9.24
CA GLY A 56 23.61 17.06 8.87
C GLY A 56 23.84 16.09 10.04
N ARG A 57 23.66 16.58 11.30
CA ARG A 57 23.92 15.78 12.52
C ARG A 57 22.64 15.30 13.24
N GLU A 58 21.46 15.67 12.76
CA GLU A 58 20.19 15.52 13.46
C GLU A 58 19.30 14.46 12.82
N HIS A 59 19.89 13.35 12.37
CA HIS A 59 19.12 12.25 11.82
C HIS A 59 18.84 11.21 12.91
N PRO A 60 17.64 10.63 12.96
CA PRO A 60 17.37 9.47 13.78
C PRO A 60 18.21 8.28 13.30
N GLU A 61 18.27 7.24 14.12
CA GLU A 61 18.86 5.96 13.73
C GLU A 61 18.24 5.49 12.39
N GLN A 62 19.09 5.13 11.44
CA GLN A 62 18.63 4.67 10.13
C GLN A 62 18.41 3.16 10.16
N VAL A 63 17.27 2.73 9.65
CA VAL A 63 16.94 1.32 9.46
C VAL A 63 16.77 1.04 7.99
N SER A 64 17.23 -0.12 7.55
CA SER A 64 17.08 -0.53 6.15
C SER A 64 15.65 -0.93 5.84
N CYS A 65 15.22 -0.69 4.60
CA CYS A 65 14.12 -1.41 3.99
C CYS A 65 14.65 -2.70 3.33
N TRP A 66 13.72 -3.57 2.94
CA TRP A 66 14.07 -4.83 2.29
C TRP A 66 13.20 -5.02 1.06
N ILE A 67 13.67 -5.79 0.09
CA ILE A 67 12.97 -5.99 -1.18
C ILE A 67 12.71 -7.49 -1.37
N THR A 68 11.47 -7.80 -1.74
CA THR A 68 11.06 -9.10 -2.28
C THR A 68 10.09 -8.87 -3.44
N HIS A 69 9.51 -9.94 -3.98
CA HIS A 69 8.63 -9.87 -5.14
C HIS A 69 7.47 -10.84 -5.00
N THR A 70 6.35 -10.50 -5.62
CA THR A 70 5.29 -11.47 -5.91
C THR A 70 5.78 -12.49 -6.94
N ASN A 71 5.06 -13.58 -7.10
CA ASN A 71 5.33 -14.63 -8.08
C ASN A 71 4.02 -15.09 -8.75
N GLU A 72 4.12 -16.00 -9.70
CA GLU A 72 2.94 -16.48 -10.44
C GLU A 72 1.90 -17.13 -9.53
N ARG A 73 2.32 -17.90 -8.52
CA ARG A 73 1.38 -18.47 -7.53
C ARG A 73 0.63 -17.38 -6.77
N THR A 74 1.32 -16.32 -6.37
CA THR A 74 0.69 -15.15 -5.74
C THR A 74 -0.34 -14.52 -6.69
N HIS A 75 0.01 -14.38 -7.97
CA HIS A 75 -0.88 -13.83 -8.97
C HIS A 75 -2.13 -14.69 -9.20
N ASP A 76 -1.98 -16.01 -9.20
CA ASP A 76 -3.12 -16.93 -9.38
C ASP A 76 -4.07 -16.89 -8.19
N ILE A 77 -3.55 -16.81 -6.97
CA ILE A 77 -4.35 -16.61 -5.75
C ILE A 77 -5.17 -15.32 -5.85
N ILE A 78 -4.54 -14.22 -6.28
CA ILE A 78 -5.22 -12.93 -6.43
C ILE A 78 -6.29 -13.00 -7.52
N ARG A 79 -5.99 -13.58 -8.68
CA ARG A 79 -6.96 -13.77 -9.78
C ARG A 79 -8.18 -14.57 -9.33
N GLY A 80 -7.96 -15.63 -8.55
CA GLY A 80 -9.03 -16.47 -8.01
C GLY A 80 -9.91 -15.77 -6.96
N GLY A 81 -9.46 -14.65 -6.40
CA GLY A 81 -10.20 -13.87 -5.40
C GLY A 81 -10.84 -12.58 -5.92
N LEU A 82 -10.65 -12.22 -7.19
CA LEU A 82 -11.10 -10.92 -7.72
C LEU A 82 -12.60 -10.69 -7.62
N ASP A 83 -13.41 -11.72 -7.84
CA ASP A 83 -14.86 -11.68 -7.74
C ASP A 83 -15.36 -11.38 -6.31
N ARG A 84 -14.52 -11.61 -5.31
CA ARG A 84 -14.77 -11.35 -3.90
C ARG A 84 -14.15 -10.03 -3.40
N SER A 85 -13.41 -9.33 -4.24
CA SER A 85 -12.80 -8.03 -3.90
C SER A 85 -13.85 -6.93 -3.95
N PRO A 86 -14.08 -6.15 -2.86
CA PRO A 86 -14.99 -5.01 -2.88
C PRO A 86 -14.70 -3.99 -3.98
N MET A 87 -13.43 -3.85 -4.36
CA MET A 87 -13.01 -2.94 -5.44
C MET A 87 -13.39 -3.43 -6.83
N TYR A 88 -13.57 -4.75 -7.02
CA TYR A 88 -13.91 -5.38 -8.30
C TYR A 88 -15.37 -5.86 -8.38
N SER A 89 -15.99 -6.18 -7.27
CA SER A 89 -17.41 -6.62 -7.19
C SER A 89 -18.42 -5.48 -7.35
N GLY A 90 -17.97 -4.22 -7.43
CA GLY A 90 -18.85 -3.05 -7.53
C GLY A 90 -19.44 -2.58 -6.19
N VAL A 91 -19.06 -3.18 -5.07
CA VAL A 91 -19.47 -2.76 -3.72
C VAL A 91 -18.93 -1.36 -3.38
N ILE A 92 -17.74 -1.04 -3.89
CA ILE A 92 -17.08 0.25 -3.71
C ILE A 92 -17.09 1.00 -5.03
N GLU A 93 -17.67 2.20 -5.04
CA GLU A 93 -17.70 3.10 -6.19
C GLU A 93 -16.40 3.93 -6.27
N GLY A 94 -16.05 4.38 -7.48
CA GLY A 94 -14.89 5.23 -7.73
C GLY A 94 -13.84 4.59 -8.62
N ILE A 95 -12.84 5.39 -8.96
CA ILE A 95 -11.71 5.01 -9.84
C ILE A 95 -10.46 4.87 -8.99
N GLY A 96 -9.66 3.84 -9.25
CA GLY A 96 -8.34 3.71 -8.63
C GLY A 96 -7.39 4.83 -9.09
N PRO A 97 -6.62 5.46 -8.19
CA PRO A 97 -5.66 6.48 -8.56
C PRO A 97 -4.54 5.89 -9.41
N ARG A 98 -4.00 6.70 -10.33
CA ARG A 98 -2.97 6.24 -11.28
C ARG A 98 -1.70 5.71 -10.62
N TYR A 99 -1.27 6.36 -9.52
CA TYR A 99 0.03 6.11 -8.89
C TYR A 99 -0.04 5.32 -7.58
N CYS A 100 -1.23 4.87 -7.19
CA CYS A 100 -1.42 4.02 -6.01
C CYS A 100 -2.37 2.85 -6.35
N PRO A 101 -2.02 2.00 -7.32
CA PRO A 101 -2.85 0.86 -7.68
C PRO A 101 -2.80 -0.20 -6.58
N SER A 102 -3.92 -0.87 -6.35
CA SER A 102 -3.94 -2.09 -5.55
C SER A 102 -3.18 -3.22 -6.24
N ILE A 103 -2.88 -4.29 -5.51
CA ILE A 103 -2.26 -5.46 -6.14
C ILE A 103 -3.19 -6.09 -7.17
N GLU A 104 -4.50 -6.07 -6.93
CA GLU A 104 -5.51 -6.53 -7.89
C GLU A 104 -5.41 -5.74 -9.21
N ASP A 105 -5.30 -4.40 -9.12
CA ASP A 105 -5.12 -3.54 -10.29
C ASP A 105 -3.82 -3.87 -11.05
N LYS A 106 -2.73 -4.12 -10.33
CA LYS A 106 -1.45 -4.48 -10.96
C LYS A 106 -1.56 -5.79 -11.73
N ILE A 107 -2.17 -6.82 -11.12
CA ILE A 107 -2.32 -8.14 -11.74
C ILE A 107 -3.22 -8.10 -12.98
N VAL A 108 -4.25 -7.26 -12.98
CA VAL A 108 -5.15 -7.10 -14.13
C VAL A 108 -4.54 -6.25 -15.24
N ARG A 109 -3.98 -5.08 -14.87
CA ARG A 109 -3.44 -4.12 -15.86
C ARG A 109 -2.11 -4.55 -16.46
N PHE A 110 -1.30 -5.29 -15.72
CA PHE A 110 0.01 -5.77 -16.12
C PHE A 110 0.09 -7.29 -16.07
N ALA A 111 -0.90 -7.93 -16.70
CA ALA A 111 -1.05 -9.40 -16.70
C ALA A 111 0.12 -10.15 -17.35
N ASP A 112 0.92 -9.46 -18.15
CA ASP A 112 2.15 -9.96 -18.77
C ASP A 112 3.35 -10.02 -17.81
N LYS A 113 3.24 -9.37 -16.63
CA LYS A 113 4.30 -9.38 -15.62
C LYS A 113 4.18 -10.61 -14.73
N SER A 114 5.27 -11.36 -14.60
CA SER A 114 5.38 -12.53 -13.72
C SER A 114 5.66 -12.18 -12.27
N SER A 115 6.05 -10.92 -11.99
CA SER A 115 6.36 -10.47 -10.63
C SER A 115 6.17 -8.96 -10.47
N HIS A 116 5.84 -8.54 -9.24
CA HIS A 116 5.81 -7.15 -8.81
C HIS A 116 6.65 -6.98 -7.56
N GLN A 117 7.41 -5.91 -7.51
CA GLN A 117 8.28 -5.58 -6.38
C GLN A 117 7.47 -5.22 -5.14
N ILE A 118 7.97 -5.64 -3.99
CA ILE A 118 7.43 -5.36 -2.65
C ILE A 118 8.56 -4.78 -1.82
N PHE A 119 8.32 -3.60 -1.23
CA PHE A 119 9.21 -3.04 -0.22
C PHE A 119 8.71 -3.44 1.17
N ILE A 120 9.59 -3.96 1.99
CA ILE A 120 9.35 -4.34 3.37
C ILE A 120 9.82 -3.19 4.22
N GLU A 121 8.89 -2.35 4.67
CA GLU A 121 9.17 -1.07 5.31
C GLU A 121 8.83 -1.16 6.80
N PRO A 122 9.80 -0.99 7.74
CA PRO A 122 9.48 -0.83 9.15
C PRO A 122 8.63 0.42 9.39
N GLU A 123 7.53 0.30 10.15
CA GLU A 123 6.67 1.44 10.46
C GLU A 123 7.25 2.37 11.54
N GLY A 124 8.36 2.03 12.15
CA GLY A 124 9.07 2.87 13.12
C GLY A 124 10.21 2.15 13.82
N LEU A 125 11.00 2.91 14.58
CA LEU A 125 12.18 2.41 15.28
C LEU A 125 11.84 1.52 16.49
N ASN A 126 10.65 1.66 17.06
CA ASN A 126 10.23 1.00 18.31
C ASN A 126 9.04 0.05 18.08
N THR A 127 8.84 -0.44 16.86
CA THR A 127 7.77 -1.37 16.53
C THR A 127 8.29 -2.51 15.68
N PHE A 128 7.64 -3.66 15.77
CA PHE A 128 7.89 -4.79 14.87
C PHE A 128 6.90 -4.81 13.69
N GLU A 129 6.03 -3.82 13.58
CA GLU A 129 5.05 -3.74 12.51
C GLU A 129 5.73 -3.34 11.19
N ILE A 130 5.51 -4.16 10.18
CA ILE A 130 6.02 -4.00 8.83
C ILE A 130 4.89 -3.62 7.89
N TYR A 131 5.16 -2.63 7.05
CA TYR A 131 4.33 -2.21 5.93
C TYR A 131 4.89 -2.80 4.63
N PRO A 132 4.31 -3.88 4.07
CA PRO A 132 4.75 -4.45 2.80
C PRO A 132 4.20 -3.61 1.63
N ASN A 133 4.91 -2.54 1.28
CA ASN A 133 4.51 -1.63 0.23
C ASN A 133 4.54 -2.32 -1.15
N GLY A 134 3.42 -2.28 -1.84
CA GLY A 134 3.28 -2.90 -3.17
C GLY A 134 2.19 -3.95 -3.26
N ILE A 135 1.65 -4.41 -2.12
CA ILE A 135 0.55 -5.38 -2.05
C ILE A 135 -0.70 -4.82 -1.35
N SER A 136 -0.96 -3.52 -1.52
CA SER A 136 -2.24 -2.93 -1.08
C SER A 136 -3.41 -3.69 -1.69
N THR A 137 -4.39 -4.06 -0.87
CA THR A 137 -5.47 -4.96 -1.30
C THR A 137 -6.77 -4.71 -0.53
N SER A 138 -7.87 -5.10 -1.15
CA SER A 138 -9.18 -5.21 -0.50
C SER A 138 -9.76 -6.63 -0.54
N LEU A 139 -8.97 -7.61 -0.94
CA LEU A 139 -9.36 -9.02 -0.96
C LEU A 139 -9.80 -9.51 0.42
N PRO A 140 -10.67 -10.52 0.51
CA PRO A 140 -11.03 -11.16 1.77
C PRO A 140 -9.82 -11.68 2.53
N PHE A 141 -9.93 -11.79 3.85
CA PHE A 141 -8.80 -12.12 4.72
C PHE A 141 -8.17 -13.48 4.41
N ASP A 142 -8.98 -14.49 4.08
CA ASP A 142 -8.48 -15.80 3.67
C ASP A 142 -7.60 -15.73 2.42
N VAL A 143 -8.00 -14.93 1.42
CA VAL A 143 -7.20 -14.69 0.21
C VAL A 143 -5.94 -13.89 0.53
N GLN A 144 -6.03 -12.89 1.44
CA GLN A 144 -4.85 -12.15 1.89
C GLN A 144 -3.84 -13.06 2.59
N LEU A 145 -4.29 -14.00 3.39
CA LEU A 145 -3.43 -14.95 4.07
C LEU A 145 -2.69 -15.83 3.06
N ASP A 146 -3.40 -16.38 2.09
CA ASP A 146 -2.83 -17.22 1.05
C ASP A 146 -1.83 -16.46 0.17
N LEU A 147 -2.18 -15.24 -0.25
CA LEU A 147 -1.27 -14.42 -1.07
C LEU A 147 0.00 -14.06 -0.30
N VAL A 148 -0.12 -13.69 0.98
CA VAL A 148 1.04 -13.35 1.83
C VAL A 148 1.94 -14.57 1.97
N HIS A 149 1.40 -15.71 2.33
CA HIS A 149 2.19 -16.95 2.51
C HIS A 149 2.77 -17.52 1.21
N SER A 150 2.31 -17.04 0.05
CA SER A 150 2.88 -17.42 -1.25
C SER A 150 4.15 -16.65 -1.62
N ILE A 151 4.47 -15.57 -0.91
CA ILE A 151 5.60 -14.69 -1.17
C ILE A 151 6.84 -15.25 -0.47
N ARG A 152 7.98 -15.29 -1.19
CA ARG A 152 9.24 -15.77 -0.63
C ARG A 152 9.66 -14.94 0.58
N GLY A 153 9.94 -15.61 1.70
CA GLY A 153 10.28 -15.01 2.99
C GLY A 153 9.09 -14.63 3.86
N PHE A 154 7.85 -14.82 3.35
CA PHE A 154 6.61 -14.59 4.07
C PHE A 154 5.84 -15.89 4.37
N GLU A 155 6.43 -17.04 4.15
CA GLU A 155 5.75 -18.34 4.26
C GLU A 155 5.15 -18.57 5.66
N ASN A 156 5.76 -17.98 6.69
CA ASN A 156 5.30 -18.05 8.08
C ASN A 156 4.85 -16.68 8.63
N ALA A 157 4.57 -15.72 7.75
CA ALA A 157 4.24 -14.36 8.14
C ALA A 157 2.97 -14.29 8.98
N HIS A 158 3.02 -13.56 10.09
CA HIS A 158 1.86 -13.26 10.92
C HIS A 158 1.26 -11.92 10.54
N ILE A 159 0.02 -11.93 10.06
CA ILE A 159 -0.72 -10.70 9.74
C ILE A 159 -1.28 -10.12 11.03
N THR A 160 -0.78 -8.96 11.44
CA THR A 160 -1.26 -8.21 12.62
C THR A 160 -2.54 -7.44 12.34
N ARG A 161 -2.72 -7.02 11.09
CA ARG A 161 -3.90 -6.30 10.60
C ARG A 161 -4.12 -6.62 9.13
N PRO A 162 -5.32 -7.02 8.70
CA PRO A 162 -5.60 -7.23 7.28
C PRO A 162 -5.56 -5.89 6.52
N GLY A 163 -5.25 -5.97 5.23
CA GLY A 163 -5.47 -4.88 4.29
C GLY A 163 -6.95 -4.60 4.12
N TYR A 164 -7.30 -3.37 3.77
CA TYR A 164 -8.67 -2.94 3.56
C TYR A 164 -8.78 -1.86 2.50
N ALA A 165 -9.96 -1.74 1.91
CA ALA A 165 -10.25 -0.70 0.94
C ALA A 165 -10.48 0.66 1.63
N ILE A 166 -10.10 1.72 0.94
CA ILE A 166 -10.34 3.10 1.32
C ILE A 166 -11.07 3.79 0.17
N GLU A 167 -12.15 4.49 0.50
CA GLU A 167 -12.82 5.43 -0.37
C GLU A 167 -12.61 6.85 0.15
N TYR A 168 -12.42 7.80 -0.76
CA TYR A 168 -12.28 9.20 -0.38
C TYR A 168 -12.79 10.15 -1.45
N ASP A 169 -13.25 11.32 -1.00
CA ASP A 169 -13.66 12.39 -1.90
C ASP A 169 -12.45 13.02 -2.57
N TYR A 170 -12.55 13.25 -3.85
CA TYR A 170 -11.58 13.93 -4.67
C TYR A 170 -12.19 15.22 -5.21
N PHE A 171 -11.56 16.33 -4.94
CA PHE A 171 -11.95 17.64 -5.46
C PHE A 171 -11.02 17.99 -6.62
N ASP A 172 -11.57 18.14 -7.84
CA ASP A 172 -10.77 18.41 -9.02
C ASP A 172 -10.02 19.76 -8.88
N PRO A 173 -8.68 19.76 -8.76
CA PRO A 173 -7.92 20.98 -8.54
C PRO A 173 -8.00 21.94 -9.73
N ARG A 174 -8.38 21.48 -10.91
CA ARG A 174 -8.59 22.37 -12.09
C ARG A 174 -9.79 23.29 -11.92
N GLY A 175 -10.69 22.99 -10.98
CA GLY A 175 -11.80 23.85 -10.60
C GLY A 175 -11.44 24.95 -9.60
N LEU A 176 -10.25 24.89 -8.99
CA LEU A 176 -9.78 25.91 -8.07
C LEU A 176 -9.30 27.12 -8.87
N LYS A 177 -9.74 28.31 -8.47
CA LYS A 177 -9.26 29.57 -9.06
C LYS A 177 -8.12 30.10 -8.21
N ALA A 178 -7.13 30.74 -8.85
CA ALA A 178 -6.16 31.54 -8.14
C ALA A 178 -6.91 32.72 -7.49
N SER A 179 -6.76 32.87 -6.18
CA SER A 179 -7.32 34.00 -5.42
C SER A 179 -6.43 35.19 -5.54
#